data_f54c05ecb1d2184a48601f0be78c12cb
#
_entry.id   f54c05ecb1d2184a48601f0be78c12cb
#
_cell.length_a   1.000
_cell.length_b   1.000
_cell.length_c   1.000
_cell.angle_alpha   90.00
_cell.angle_beta   90.00
_cell.angle_gamma   90.00
#
_symmetry.space_group_name_H-M   'P 1'
#
loop_
_entity.id
_entity.type
_entity.pdbx_description
1 polymer ?
#
loop_
_entity_poly.entity_id
_entity_poly.type
_entity_poly.pdbx_seq_one_letter_code
_entity_poly.pdbx_strand_id
1 'polypeptide(L)'
;GDVYKRQVIMSPNIYMYFNCLQSKVNEKKIGNPNRVITLEKVYNYHPVPEVLSADEAKHIKGVQANLWTEYMSALDEMEYMLYPRVAALSEVAWSKKENKDYGRFCTRLESIRRHYDVLGVNYCKKISNE
;
A
#
# COMPACT_ATOMS: atom_id res chain seq x y z
N GLY A 1 -3.60 23.25 10.10
CA GLY A 1 -4.98 23.12 9.67
C GLY A 1 -5.24 23.92 8.41
N ASP A 2 -6.03 23.37 7.51
CA ASP A 2 -6.33 24.07 6.27
C ASP A 2 -7.42 25.12 6.51
N VAL A 3 -7.01 26.37 6.65
CA VAL A 3 -7.87 27.55 6.87
C VAL A 3 -8.97 27.69 5.79
N TYR A 4 -8.77 27.05 4.63
CA TYR A 4 -9.67 27.18 3.46
C TYR A 4 -10.56 25.98 3.22
N LYS A 5 -10.69 25.04 4.16
CA LYS A 5 -11.55 23.84 4.04
C LYS A 5 -11.22 23.00 2.77
N ARG A 6 -9.95 22.96 2.37
CA ARG A 6 -9.53 22.14 1.23
C ARG A 6 -9.66 20.66 1.53
N GLN A 7 -9.81 19.89 0.48
CA GLN A 7 -9.84 18.42 0.56
C GLN A 7 -8.41 17.88 0.43
N VAL A 8 -8.13 16.77 1.11
CA VAL A 8 -6.82 16.12 1.14
C VAL A 8 -6.94 14.67 0.74
N ILE A 9 -6.06 14.23 -0.16
CA ILE A 9 -5.78 12.82 -0.44
C ILE A 9 -4.43 12.51 0.19
N MET A 10 -4.42 11.54 1.10
CA MET A 10 -3.22 11.18 1.86
C MET A 10 -2.29 10.29 1.05
N SER A 11 -1.05 10.73 0.85
CA SER A 11 -0.01 9.97 0.15
C SER A 11 1.36 10.08 0.83
N PRO A 12 1.49 9.69 2.11
CA PRO A 12 2.75 9.82 2.82
C PRO A 12 3.80 8.85 2.26
N ASN A 13 4.99 9.38 1.99
CA ASN A 13 6.06 8.62 1.34
C ASN A 13 6.55 7.42 2.14
N ILE A 14 6.35 7.43 3.47
CA ILE A 14 6.76 6.33 4.36
C ILE A 14 5.83 5.11 4.31
N TYR A 15 4.64 5.25 3.69
CA TYR A 15 3.63 4.19 3.56
C TYR A 15 3.21 3.93 2.12
N MET A 16 3.14 4.99 1.28
CA MET A 16 2.43 4.96 0.00
C MET A 16 3.34 5.08 -1.23
N TYR A 17 4.67 5.10 -1.07
CA TYR A 17 5.60 5.12 -2.19
C TYR A 17 5.99 3.69 -2.58
N PHE A 18 5.25 3.12 -3.52
CA PHE A 18 5.39 1.72 -3.94
C PHE A 18 6.61 1.46 -4.83
N ASN A 19 7.38 2.48 -5.16
CA ASN A 19 8.73 2.33 -5.72
C ASN A 19 9.77 1.91 -4.66
N CYS A 20 9.44 1.92 -3.36
CA CYS A 20 10.30 1.40 -2.29
C CYS A 20 10.22 -0.12 -2.18
N LEU A 21 11.29 -0.76 -1.67
CA LEU A 21 11.37 -2.22 -1.51
C LEU A 21 10.17 -2.76 -0.70
N GLN A 22 9.70 -3.95 -1.05
CA GLN A 22 8.63 -4.64 -0.32
C GLN A 22 9.14 -5.44 0.89
N SER A 23 10.42 -5.80 0.89
CA SER A 23 11.05 -6.60 1.93
C SER A 23 12.53 -6.23 2.03
N LYS A 24 13.14 -6.49 3.19
CA LYS A 24 14.59 -6.32 3.38
C LYS A 24 15.39 -7.31 2.54
N VAL A 25 14.84 -8.50 2.32
CA VAL A 25 15.42 -9.52 1.45
C VAL A 25 14.88 -9.30 0.04
N ASN A 26 15.51 -8.40 -0.69
CA ASN A 26 15.13 -8.09 -2.07
C ASN A 26 15.88 -8.97 -3.08
N GLU A 27 15.28 -10.08 -3.46
CA GLU A 27 15.88 -11.02 -4.42
C GLU A 27 16.03 -10.42 -5.83
N LYS A 28 15.13 -9.55 -6.22
CA LYS A 28 15.11 -8.97 -7.57
C LYS A 28 15.88 -7.67 -7.71
N LYS A 29 16.36 -7.08 -6.61
CA LYS A 29 17.05 -5.77 -6.60
C LYS A 29 16.25 -4.62 -7.29
N ILE A 30 14.94 -4.74 -7.35
CA ILE A 30 14.03 -3.77 -7.97
C ILE A 30 13.53 -2.83 -6.87
N GLY A 31 13.45 -1.53 -7.18
CA GLY A 31 12.91 -0.51 -6.31
C GLY A 31 13.96 0.24 -5.49
N ASN A 32 13.53 1.34 -4.89
CA ASN A 32 14.37 2.24 -4.10
C ASN A 32 14.91 1.52 -2.84
N PRO A 33 16.22 1.32 -2.71
CA PRO A 33 16.82 0.55 -1.62
C PRO A 33 16.82 1.27 -0.27
N ASN A 34 16.58 2.58 -0.26
CA ASN A 34 16.69 3.40 0.94
C ASN A 34 15.53 3.21 1.92
N ARG A 35 14.49 2.51 1.51
CA ARG A 35 13.30 2.29 2.35
C ARG A 35 12.59 0.98 2.03
N VAL A 36 12.05 0.36 3.08
CA VAL A 36 11.18 -0.81 2.96
C VAL A 36 9.76 -0.42 3.35
N ILE A 37 8.81 -0.73 2.46
CA ILE A 37 7.37 -0.56 2.68
C ILE A 37 6.71 -1.93 2.45
N THR A 38 6.55 -2.67 3.54
CA THR A 38 5.98 -4.02 3.51
C THR A 38 4.47 -3.98 3.27
N LEU A 39 3.90 -5.10 2.87
CA LEU A 39 2.44 -5.28 2.75
C LEU A 39 1.73 -4.92 4.06
N GLU A 40 2.22 -5.43 5.19
CA GLU A 40 1.66 -5.16 6.52
C GLU A 40 1.73 -3.68 6.89
N LYS A 41 2.83 -3.02 6.56
CA LYS A 41 3.00 -1.59 6.81
C LYS A 41 1.97 -0.75 6.04
N VAL A 42 1.68 -1.10 4.78
CA VAL A 42 0.61 -0.47 4.00
C VAL A 42 -0.75 -0.74 4.63
N TYR A 43 -1.03 -2.00 4.96
CA TYR A 43 -2.30 -2.41 5.57
C TYR A 43 -2.59 -1.67 6.89
N ASN A 44 -1.58 -1.52 7.74
CA ASN A 44 -1.73 -0.89 9.05
C ASN A 44 -1.76 0.64 9.00
N TYR A 45 -1.55 1.24 7.82
CA TYR A 45 -1.69 2.69 7.68
C TYR A 45 -3.12 3.14 7.96
N HIS A 46 -3.24 4.25 8.69
CA HIS A 46 -4.51 4.92 8.94
C HIS A 46 -4.46 6.35 8.37
N PRO A 47 -5.31 6.66 7.35
CA PRO A 47 -5.19 7.93 6.63
C PRO A 47 -5.68 9.15 7.44
N VAL A 48 -6.52 8.93 8.44
CA VAL A 48 -7.04 10.01 9.30
C VAL A 48 -6.23 10.06 10.60
N PRO A 49 -5.35 11.07 10.81
CA PRO A 49 -4.62 11.23 12.05
C PRO A 49 -5.55 11.36 13.26
N GLU A 50 -5.20 10.72 14.38
CA GLU A 50 -6.03 10.71 15.59
C GLU A 50 -6.15 12.09 16.26
N VAL A 51 -5.23 13.00 15.94
CA VAL A 51 -5.24 14.37 16.48
C VAL A 51 -6.33 15.25 15.85
N LEU A 52 -6.93 14.83 14.73
CA LEU A 52 -7.98 15.60 14.05
C LEU A 52 -9.33 15.43 14.73
N SER A 53 -10.05 16.54 14.88
CA SER A 53 -11.45 16.53 15.25
C SER A 53 -12.31 15.88 14.16
N ALA A 54 -13.55 15.50 14.49
CA ALA A 54 -14.48 14.92 13.52
C ALA A 54 -14.76 15.85 12.33
N ASP A 55 -14.77 17.15 12.54
CA ASP A 55 -14.97 18.12 11.46
C ASP A 55 -13.75 18.26 10.56
N GLU A 56 -12.56 18.25 11.12
CA GLU A 56 -11.31 18.27 10.34
C GLU A 56 -11.13 16.97 9.56
N ALA A 57 -11.43 15.82 10.14
CA ALA A 57 -11.36 14.51 9.51
C ALA A 57 -12.19 14.40 8.21
N LYS A 58 -13.30 15.15 8.10
CA LYS A 58 -14.14 15.20 6.88
C LYS A 58 -13.39 15.72 5.63
N HIS A 59 -12.29 16.45 5.83
CA HIS A 59 -11.46 16.96 4.74
C HIS A 59 -10.54 15.88 4.15
N ILE A 60 -10.27 14.79 4.86
CA ILE A 60 -9.53 13.64 4.32
C ILE A 60 -10.47 12.83 3.44
N LYS A 61 -10.24 12.85 2.12
CA LYS A 61 -11.12 12.21 1.13
C LYS A 61 -10.67 10.84 0.68
N GLY A 62 -9.45 10.47 0.98
CA GLY A 62 -8.93 9.16 0.58
C GLY A 62 -7.43 9.05 0.70
N VAL A 63 -6.92 7.98 0.14
CA VAL A 63 -5.51 7.64 0.10
C VAL A 63 -5.05 7.38 -1.34
N GLN A 64 -3.78 7.64 -1.62
CA GLN A 64 -3.15 7.41 -2.91
C GLN A 64 -1.78 6.78 -2.69
N ALA A 65 -1.46 5.77 -3.50
CA ALA A 65 -0.09 5.28 -3.63
C ALA A 65 0.57 5.86 -4.89
N ASN A 66 1.89 6.03 -4.83
CA ASN A 66 2.71 6.48 -5.97
C ASN A 66 3.68 5.36 -6.36
N LEU A 67 3.80 5.13 -7.65
CA LEU A 67 4.80 4.24 -8.23
C LEU A 67 5.70 5.06 -9.15
N TRP A 68 6.82 5.52 -8.62
CA TRP A 68 7.86 6.20 -9.39
C TRP A 68 8.75 5.16 -10.06
N THR A 69 9.06 5.35 -11.33
CA THR A 69 9.67 4.30 -12.17
C THR A 69 11.18 4.39 -12.33
N GLU A 70 11.84 5.23 -11.57
CA GLU A 70 13.29 5.43 -11.64
C GLU A 70 14.14 4.16 -11.39
N TYR A 71 13.54 3.15 -10.75
CA TYR A 71 14.18 1.85 -10.47
C TYR A 71 13.52 0.68 -11.21
N MET A 72 12.65 0.95 -12.17
CA MET A 72 11.87 -0.06 -12.89
C MET A 72 11.96 0.22 -14.39
N SER A 73 12.33 -0.78 -15.16
CA SER A 73 12.54 -0.69 -16.60
C SER A 73 11.49 -1.42 -17.44
N ALA A 74 10.69 -2.27 -16.81
CA ALA A 74 9.72 -3.13 -17.49
C ALA A 74 8.40 -3.22 -16.73
N LEU A 75 7.33 -3.60 -17.44
CA LEU A 75 5.99 -3.72 -16.88
C LEU A 75 5.90 -4.77 -15.77
N ASP A 76 6.55 -5.89 -15.94
CA ASP A 76 6.60 -6.97 -14.95
C ASP A 76 7.27 -6.55 -13.63
N GLU A 77 8.23 -5.62 -13.70
CA GLU A 77 8.85 -5.01 -12.52
C GLU A 77 7.86 -4.07 -11.80
N MET A 78 7.07 -3.31 -12.55
CA MET A 78 6.01 -2.46 -11.99
C MET A 78 4.94 -3.31 -11.31
N GLU A 79 4.49 -4.39 -11.94
CA GLU A 79 3.54 -5.33 -11.36
C GLU A 79 4.08 -5.94 -10.07
N TYR A 80 5.34 -6.38 -10.07
CA TYR A 80 6.00 -6.89 -8.88
C TYR A 80 5.99 -5.87 -7.74
N MET A 81 6.21 -4.60 -8.02
CA MET A 81 6.26 -3.54 -7.03
C MET A 81 4.86 -3.08 -6.56
N LEU A 82 3.84 -3.21 -7.41
CA LEU A 82 2.46 -2.86 -7.06
C LEU A 82 1.78 -3.94 -6.22
N TYR A 83 1.87 -5.19 -6.69
CA TYR A 83 1.11 -6.28 -6.11
C TYR A 83 1.96 -7.09 -5.10
N PRO A 84 1.38 -7.48 -3.96
CA PRO A 84 -0.02 -7.32 -3.55
C PRO A 84 -0.34 -6.05 -2.75
N ARG A 85 0.58 -5.07 -2.65
CA ARG A 85 0.36 -3.85 -1.83
C ARG A 85 -0.88 -3.05 -2.24
N VAL A 86 -1.28 -3.10 -3.51
CA VAL A 86 -2.54 -2.47 -3.97
C VAL A 86 -3.76 -3.10 -3.28
N ALA A 87 -3.76 -4.40 -2.99
CA ALA A 87 -4.84 -5.02 -2.24
C ALA A 87 -4.90 -4.47 -0.80
N ALA A 88 -3.74 -4.26 -0.15
CA ALA A 88 -3.69 -3.62 1.16
C ALA A 88 -4.15 -2.15 1.12
N LEU A 89 -3.77 -1.41 0.08
CA LEU A 89 -4.25 -0.04 -0.14
C LEU A 89 -5.78 0.01 -0.29
N SER A 90 -6.37 -0.96 -0.99
CA SER A 90 -7.82 -1.07 -1.14
C SER A 90 -8.52 -1.29 0.20
N GLU A 91 -7.97 -2.14 1.07
CA GLU A 91 -8.49 -2.32 2.43
C GLU A 91 -8.39 -1.02 3.25
N VAL A 92 -7.29 -0.27 3.11
CA VAL A 92 -7.14 1.04 3.79
C VAL A 92 -8.18 2.05 3.30
N ALA A 93 -8.49 2.05 2.00
CA ALA A 93 -9.41 3.00 1.38
C ALA A 93 -10.89 2.69 1.67
N TRP A 94 -11.26 1.42 1.77
CA TRP A 94 -12.66 0.98 1.77
C TRP A 94 -13.13 0.37 3.09
N SER A 95 -12.21 -0.04 3.97
CA SER A 95 -12.57 -0.67 5.24
C SER A 95 -12.50 0.32 6.40
N LYS A 96 -13.49 0.27 7.28
CA LYS A 96 -13.41 0.99 8.53
C LYS A 96 -12.29 0.45 9.43
N LYS A 97 -11.66 1.33 10.21
CA LYS A 97 -10.52 0.98 11.10
C LYS A 97 -10.85 -0.21 12.01
N GLU A 98 -12.03 -0.20 12.61
CA GLU A 98 -12.51 -1.23 13.55
C GLU A 98 -12.75 -2.60 12.92
N ASN A 99 -12.90 -2.66 11.59
CA ASN A 99 -13.13 -3.91 10.85
C ASN A 99 -11.83 -4.51 10.29
N LYS A 100 -10.69 -3.83 10.47
CA LYS A 100 -9.41 -4.28 9.91
C LYS A 100 -8.81 -5.37 10.80
N ASP A 101 -8.38 -6.45 10.15
CA ASP A 101 -7.68 -7.58 10.75
C ASP A 101 -6.70 -8.13 9.72
N TYR A 102 -5.40 -7.98 9.98
CA TYR A 102 -4.35 -8.34 9.03
C TYR A 102 -4.32 -9.85 8.75
N GLY A 103 -4.58 -10.70 9.76
CA GLY A 103 -4.62 -12.14 9.57
C GLY A 103 -5.76 -12.57 8.63
N ARG A 104 -6.96 -12.04 8.85
CA ARG A 104 -8.09 -12.27 7.94
C ARG A 104 -7.85 -11.69 6.54
N PHE A 105 -7.18 -10.54 6.44
CA PHE A 105 -6.76 -9.99 5.15
C PHE A 105 -5.82 -10.95 4.42
N CYS A 106 -4.79 -11.46 5.08
CA CYS A 106 -3.86 -12.43 4.49
C CYS A 106 -4.58 -13.68 3.98
N THR A 107 -5.58 -14.19 4.73
CA THR A 107 -6.40 -15.33 4.29
C THR A 107 -7.18 -15.02 3.01
N ARG A 108 -7.81 -13.84 2.91
CA ARG A 108 -8.49 -13.40 1.69
C ARG A 108 -7.52 -13.15 0.53
N LEU A 109 -6.33 -12.66 0.84
CA LEU A 109 -5.30 -12.38 -0.16
C LEU A 109 -4.89 -13.64 -0.93
N GLU A 110 -4.95 -14.83 -0.33
CA GLU A 110 -4.66 -16.08 -1.04
C GLU A 110 -5.64 -16.32 -2.22
N SER A 111 -6.89 -15.91 -2.10
CA SER A 111 -7.83 -15.97 -3.22
C SER A 111 -7.48 -14.95 -4.31
N ILE A 112 -7.07 -13.74 -3.93
CA ILE A 112 -6.65 -12.70 -4.88
C ILE A 112 -5.38 -13.15 -5.63
N ARG A 113 -4.42 -13.78 -4.93
CA ARG A 113 -3.18 -14.30 -5.54
C ARG A 113 -3.48 -15.35 -6.62
N ARG A 114 -4.46 -16.23 -6.40
CA ARG A 114 -4.90 -17.18 -7.45
C ARG A 114 -5.41 -16.47 -8.70
N HIS A 115 -6.10 -15.32 -8.56
CA HIS A 115 -6.48 -14.52 -9.72
C HIS A 115 -5.27 -13.89 -10.40
N TYR A 116 -4.27 -13.41 -9.64
CA TYR A 116 -3.01 -12.93 -10.23
C TYR A 116 -2.31 -14.03 -11.03
N ASP A 117 -2.26 -15.27 -10.50
CA ASP A 117 -1.66 -16.40 -11.21
C ASP A 117 -2.40 -16.70 -12.54
N VAL A 118 -3.74 -16.71 -12.52
CA VAL A 118 -4.55 -16.92 -13.74
C VAL A 118 -4.34 -15.81 -14.77
N LEU A 119 -4.20 -14.56 -14.32
CA LEU A 119 -3.98 -13.40 -15.19
C LEU A 119 -2.53 -13.23 -15.62
N GLY A 120 -1.59 -14.03 -15.10
CA GLY A 120 -0.18 -13.92 -15.40
C GLY A 120 0.49 -12.68 -14.79
N VAL A 121 -0.07 -12.09 -13.74
CA VAL A 121 0.48 -10.92 -13.06
C VAL A 121 1.75 -11.29 -12.29
N ASN A 122 2.83 -10.57 -12.52
CA ASN A 122 4.08 -10.75 -11.81
C ASN A 122 4.04 -10.04 -10.44
N TYR A 123 3.51 -10.69 -9.42
CA TYR A 123 3.40 -10.10 -8.07
C TYR A 123 4.49 -10.60 -7.11
N CYS A 124 4.76 -9.84 -6.06
CA CYS A 124 5.64 -10.25 -4.97
C CYS A 124 5.00 -11.39 -4.16
N LYS A 125 5.60 -12.58 -4.23
CA LYS A 125 5.08 -13.79 -3.53
C LYS A 125 5.44 -13.82 -2.05
N LYS A 126 6.47 -13.06 -1.64
CA LYS A 126 6.88 -12.98 -0.24
C LYS A 126 5.98 -12.02 0.52
N ILE A 127 5.22 -12.56 1.45
CA ILE A 127 4.59 -11.80 2.51
C ILE A 127 5.52 -12.01 3.72
N SER A 128 6.54 -11.18 3.85
CA SER A 128 7.44 -11.31 5.00
C SER A 128 6.86 -10.56 6.19
N ASN A 129 6.67 -11.30 7.27
CA ASN A 129 6.52 -10.76 8.62
C ASN A 129 7.89 -10.52 9.27
N GLU A 130 8.95 -10.24 8.47
CA GLU A 130 10.31 -10.02 8.97
C GLU A 130 10.86 -8.65 8.57
#